data_d9bb6e837a53a07455f37bcfaa804951
#
_entry.id   d9bb6e837a53a07455f37bcfaa804951
#
_cell.length_a   1.000
_cell.length_b   1.000
_cell.length_c   1.000
_cell.angle_alpha   90.00
_cell.angle_beta   90.00
_cell.angle_gamma   90.00
#
_symmetry.space_group_name_H-M   'P 1'
#
loop_
_entity.id
_entity.type
_entity.pdbx_description
1 polymer ?
#
loop_
_entity_poly.entity_id
_entity_poly.type
_entity_poly.pdbx_seq_one_letter_code
_entity_poly.pdbx_strand_id
1 'polypeptide(L)' 'MDGQICDRHPSAMAKARVLFPSLNVLYLCQHCTDAFGRTYHGEYHVTYEAVEVRA' A
#
# COMPACT_ATOMS: atom_id res chain seq x y z
N MET A 1 2.68 0.50 -9.88
CA MET A 1 1.76 1.51 -9.31
C MET A 1 2.04 2.90 -9.80
N ASP A 2 2.52 3.01 -11.00
CA ASP A 2 2.76 4.30 -11.55
C ASP A 2 1.50 5.11 -11.53
N GLY A 3 1.54 6.28 -11.08
CA GLY A 3 0.42 7.18 -11.09
C GLY A 3 -0.58 6.96 -9.97
N GLN A 4 -0.34 5.98 -9.10
CA GLN A 4 -1.24 5.77 -8.00
C GLN A 4 -0.80 6.61 -6.82
N ILE A 5 -1.76 7.20 -6.13
CA ILE A 5 -1.45 7.96 -4.93
C ILE A 5 -1.97 7.21 -3.73
N CYS A 6 -1.42 7.53 -2.57
CA CYS A 6 -1.84 6.91 -1.33
C CYS A 6 -3.28 7.32 -1.02
N ASP A 7 -4.12 6.34 -0.70
CA ASP A 7 -5.53 6.63 -0.43
C ASP A 7 -5.71 7.45 0.83
N ARG A 8 -4.79 7.36 1.76
CA ARG A 8 -4.91 8.10 3.01
C ARG A 8 -4.05 9.34 3.04
N HIS A 9 -3.18 9.51 2.09
CA HIS A 9 -2.25 10.63 2.08
C HIS A 9 -2.08 11.04 0.62
N PRO A 10 -3.06 11.71 0.06
CA PRO A 10 -3.08 11.98 -1.39
C PRO A 10 -1.88 12.71 -1.95
N SER A 11 -1.12 13.38 -1.10
CA SER A 11 0.05 14.08 -1.60
C SER A 11 1.25 13.15 -1.74
N ALA A 12 1.12 11.89 -1.39
CA ALA A 12 2.22 10.95 -1.49
C ALA A 12 1.89 9.87 -2.51
N MET A 13 2.92 9.34 -3.16
CA MET A 13 2.74 8.25 -4.10
C MET A 13 2.56 6.95 -3.35
N ALA A 14 1.71 6.09 -3.85
CA ALA A 14 1.51 4.78 -3.25
C ALA A 14 2.73 3.91 -3.49
N LYS A 15 3.13 3.16 -2.47
CA LYS A 15 4.25 2.24 -2.59
C LYS A 15 3.81 0.81 -2.32
N ALA A 16 2.64 0.61 -1.81
CA ALA A 16 2.16 -0.72 -1.47
C ALA A 16 0.71 -0.87 -1.84
N ARG A 17 0.32 -2.10 -2.14
CA ARG A 17 -1.06 -2.42 -2.43
C ARG A 17 -1.50 -3.43 -1.39
N VAL A 18 -2.54 -3.10 -0.67
CA VAL A 18 -3.08 -3.98 0.36
C VAL A 18 -4.31 -4.67 -0.19
N LEU A 19 -4.29 -5.99 -0.18
CA LEU A 19 -5.40 -6.78 -0.69
C LEU A 19 -6.14 -7.40 0.47
N PHE A 20 -7.45 -7.31 0.44
CA PHE A 20 -8.28 -7.87 1.48
C PHE A 20 -9.02 -9.12 0.97
N PRO A 21 -9.43 -10.00 1.85
CA PRO A 21 -10.14 -11.20 1.42
C PRO A 21 -11.43 -10.90 0.66
N SER A 22 -11.98 -9.70 0.85
CA SER A 22 -13.19 -9.33 0.15
C SER A 22 -12.91 -8.79 -1.24
N LEU A 23 -11.70 -8.92 -1.71
CA LEU A 23 -11.27 -8.47 -3.03
C LEU A 23 -11.16 -6.95 -3.13
N ASN A 24 -11.14 -6.27 -2.03
CA ASN A 24 -10.92 -4.84 -2.03
C ASN A 24 -9.41 -4.55 -2.05
N VAL A 25 -9.04 -3.42 -2.61
CA VAL A 25 -7.64 -3.04 -2.71
C VAL A 25 -7.48 -1.64 -2.17
N LEU A 26 -6.41 -1.44 -1.41
CA LEU A 26 -6.11 -0.14 -0.84
C LEU A 26 -4.67 0.20 -1.21
N TYR A 27 -4.45 1.38 -1.72
CA TYR A 27 -3.10 1.82 -2.10
C TYR A 27 -2.58 2.76 -1.02
N LEU A 28 -1.41 2.47 -0.50
CA LEU A 28 -0.84 3.26 0.59
C LEU A 28 0.63 3.58 0.32
N CYS A 29 1.08 4.73 0.83
CA CYS A 29 2.49 5.05 0.76
C CYS A 29 3.19 4.25 1.86
N GLN A 30 4.50 4.30 1.89
CA GLN A 30 5.25 3.52 2.85
C GLN A 30 4.85 3.86 4.29
N HIS A 31 4.73 5.14 4.59
CA HIS A 31 4.39 5.56 5.93
C HIS A 31 3.01 5.05 6.34
N CYS A 32 2.04 5.18 5.45
CA CYS A 32 0.69 4.73 5.77
C CYS A 32 0.60 3.22 5.82
N THR A 33 1.41 2.52 5.06
CA THR A 33 1.45 1.07 5.11
C THR A 33 1.95 0.61 6.47
N ASP A 34 2.98 1.27 6.99
CA ASP A 34 3.49 0.93 8.32
C ASP A 34 2.43 1.18 9.38
N ALA A 35 1.76 2.32 9.30
CA ALA A 35 0.73 2.65 10.27
C ALA A 35 -0.43 1.67 10.19
N PHE A 36 -0.80 1.29 8.97
CA PHE A 36 -1.89 0.37 8.77
C PHE A 36 -1.57 -0.98 9.42
N GLY A 37 -0.34 -1.46 9.24
CA GLY A 37 0.04 -2.73 9.81
C GLY A 37 0.05 -2.74 11.32
N ARG A 38 0.25 -1.57 11.93
CA ARG A 38 0.24 -1.50 13.38
C ARG A 38 -1.17 -1.44 13.95
N THR A 39 -2.13 -0.93 13.18
CA THR A 39 -3.45 -0.69 13.73
C THR A 39 -4.50 -1.66 13.24
N TYR A 40 -4.28 -2.30 12.11
CA TYR A 40 -5.28 -3.19 11.55
C TYR A 40 -4.98 -4.63 11.97
N HIS A 41 -5.97 -5.30 12.51
CA HIS A 41 -5.77 -6.65 12.99
C HIS A 41 -6.53 -7.71 12.20
N GLY A 42 -7.06 -7.38 11.08
CA GLY A 42 -7.75 -8.36 10.23
C GLY A 42 -6.79 -9.01 9.26
N GLU A 43 -7.33 -9.81 8.35
CA GLU A 43 -6.51 -10.46 7.35
C GLU A 43 -6.31 -9.55 6.16
N TYR A 44 -5.12 -9.53 5.65
CA TYR A 44 -4.81 -8.76 4.46
C TYR A 44 -3.46 -9.21 3.91
N HIS A 45 -3.20 -8.83 2.69
CA HIS A 45 -1.95 -9.20 2.04
C HIS A 45 -1.33 -7.93 1.45
N VAL A 46 -0.09 -7.67 1.75
CA VAL A 46 0.56 -6.46 1.27
C VAL A 46 1.56 -6.80 0.19
N THR A 47 1.46 -6.13 -0.93
CA THR A 47 2.41 -6.29 -2.02
C THR A 47 3.08 -4.93 -2.24
N TYR A 48 4.38 -4.87 -2.06
CA TYR A 48 5.08 -3.63 -2.30
C TYR A 48 5.43 -3.49 -3.76
N GLU A 49 5.50 -2.26 -4.22
CA GLU A 49 5.88 -2.01 -5.57
C GLU A 49 7.26 -2.54 -5.80
N ALA A 50 7.45 -3.25 -6.84
CA ALA A 50 8.73 -3.83 -7.12
C ALA A 50 9.60 -2.79 -7.68
N VAL A 51 10.44 -2.31 -6.96
CA VAL A 51 11.28 -1.34 -7.41
C VAL A 51 12.37 -1.92 -8.11
N GLU A 52 12.56 -1.75 -9.21
CA GLU A 52 13.43 -2.34 -9.88
C GLU A 52 14.49 -1.71 -9.85
N VAL A 53 15.30 -1.89 -9.44
CA VAL A 53 16.35 -1.43 -9.33
C VAL A 53 17.04 -1.68 -10.37
N ARG A 54 17.27 -1.17 -11.03
CA ARG A 54 17.87 -1.38 -11.98
C ARG A 54 18.91 -1.04 -11.86
N ALA A 55 19.41 -1.40 -11.88
CA ALA A 55 20.56 -1.15 -11.70
C ALA A 55 21.19 -0.53 -12.46
#